data_d682dc84799bf9ffd79c8a7af87485ff
#
_entry.id   d682dc84799bf9ffd79c8a7af87485ff
#
_cell.length_a   1.000
_cell.length_b   1.000
_cell.length_c   1.000
_cell.angle_alpha   90.00
_cell.angle_beta   90.00
_cell.angle_gamma   90.00
#
_symmetry.space_group_name_H-M   'P 1'
#
loop_
_entity.id
_entity.type
_entity.pdbx_description
1 polymer ?
#
loop_
_entity_poly.entity_id
_entity_poly.type
_entity_poly.pdbx_seq_one_letter_code
_entity_poly.pdbx_strand_id
1 'polypeptide(L)'
;MRIKLINSNYDEETGISTAVINTDYGQFEGTSKLHEEDKHISSTFAGCQYAETRAIEKYMKYRIKLITEQITSLENCKKVLMNKKDYEHNSVENRTIRKQIYLLNKQKTDWKERLSSLHFKLLDSMEKREQLINKMQKKGDK
;
A
#
# COMPACT_ATOMS: atom_id res chain seq x y z
N MET A 1 -9.78 1.68 -9.04
CA MET A 1 -8.69 0.80 -8.57
C MET A 1 -9.13 -0.64 -8.72
N ARG A 2 -8.47 -1.37 -9.60
CA ARG A 2 -8.75 -2.80 -9.81
C ARG A 2 -7.66 -3.61 -9.13
N ILE A 3 -8.04 -4.39 -8.14
CA ILE A 3 -7.15 -5.33 -7.45
C ILE A 3 -7.83 -6.68 -7.45
N LYS A 4 -7.14 -7.69 -7.97
CA LYS A 4 -7.65 -9.05 -7.99
C LYS A 4 -6.62 -9.98 -7.36
N LEU A 5 -7.03 -10.74 -6.37
CA LEU A 5 -6.18 -11.80 -5.81
C LEU A 5 -6.05 -12.92 -6.84
N ILE A 6 -4.83 -13.23 -7.24
CA ILE A 6 -4.55 -14.31 -8.20
C ILE A 6 -4.26 -15.61 -7.45
N ASN A 7 -3.41 -15.53 -6.42
CA ASN A 7 -2.94 -16.68 -5.71
C ASN A 7 -2.64 -16.33 -4.26
N SER A 8 -2.93 -17.26 -3.37
CA SER A 8 -2.60 -17.17 -1.96
C SER A 8 -2.13 -18.55 -1.51
N ASN A 9 -0.95 -18.64 -0.93
CA ASN A 9 -0.32 -19.89 -0.61
C ASN A 9 0.36 -19.82 0.76
N TYR A 10 0.33 -20.94 1.48
CA TYR A 10 0.99 -21.09 2.77
C TYR A 10 1.94 -22.28 2.71
N ASP A 11 3.19 -22.05 3.10
CA ASP A 11 4.20 -23.10 3.19
C ASP A 11 4.34 -23.55 4.65
N GLU A 12 3.96 -24.78 4.92
CA GLU A 12 3.99 -25.35 6.27
C GLU A 12 5.43 -25.52 6.79
N GLU A 13 6.39 -25.77 5.92
CA GLU A 13 7.79 -25.96 6.31
C GLU A 13 8.43 -24.66 6.80
N THR A 14 8.19 -23.56 6.11
CA THR A 14 8.79 -22.27 6.42
C THR A 14 7.91 -21.38 7.28
N GLY A 15 6.59 -21.65 7.33
CA GLY A 15 5.60 -20.78 7.97
C GLY A 15 5.34 -19.50 7.22
N ILE A 16 5.71 -19.44 5.94
CA ILE A 16 5.55 -18.24 5.10
C ILE A 16 4.27 -18.33 4.29
N SER A 17 3.45 -17.30 4.41
CA SER A 17 2.28 -17.07 3.53
C SER A 17 2.66 -16.10 2.44
N THR A 18 2.24 -16.39 1.22
CA THR A 18 2.49 -15.54 0.05
C THR A 18 1.18 -15.26 -0.65
N ALA A 19 0.96 -14.02 -1.05
CA ALA A 19 -0.19 -13.62 -1.84
C ALA A 19 0.27 -12.82 -3.05
N VAL A 20 -0.33 -13.08 -4.20
CA VAL A 20 -0.06 -12.35 -5.45
C VAL A 20 -1.35 -11.71 -5.89
N ILE A 21 -1.31 -10.41 -6.13
CA ILE A 21 -2.44 -9.65 -6.65
C ILE A 21 -2.13 -9.13 -8.05
N ASN A 22 -3.16 -9.02 -8.87
CA ASN A 22 -3.08 -8.39 -10.19
C ASN A 22 -3.77 -7.04 -10.13
N THR A 23 -3.09 -6.02 -10.66
CA THR A 23 -3.59 -4.65 -10.66
C THR A 23 -3.46 -4.05 -12.06
N ASP A 24 -3.98 -2.84 -12.24
CA ASP A 24 -3.83 -2.07 -13.48
C ASP A 24 -2.36 -1.80 -13.83
N TYR A 25 -1.46 -1.90 -12.86
CA TYR A 25 -0.03 -1.61 -13.00
C TYR A 25 0.85 -2.85 -12.88
N GLY A 26 0.26 -4.03 -12.99
CA GLY A 26 0.98 -5.30 -12.93
C GLY A 26 0.71 -6.08 -11.66
N GLN A 27 1.55 -7.06 -11.41
CA GLN A 27 1.41 -7.97 -10.27
C GLN A 27 2.28 -7.52 -9.10
N PHE A 28 1.75 -7.68 -7.90
CA PHE A 28 2.46 -7.39 -6.65
C PHE A 28 2.34 -8.59 -5.73
N GLU A 29 3.44 -8.90 -5.06
CA GLU A 29 3.51 -10.04 -4.13
C GLU A 29 3.75 -9.53 -2.72
N GLY A 30 2.99 -10.08 -1.77
CA GLY A 30 3.17 -9.85 -0.36
C GLY A 30 3.46 -11.14 0.36
N THR A 31 4.25 -11.07 1.43
CA THR A 31 4.59 -12.22 2.27
C THR A 31 4.35 -11.90 3.73
N SER A 32 4.02 -12.94 4.50
CA SER A 32 3.88 -12.86 5.94
C SER A 32 4.51 -14.11 6.54
N LYS A 33 5.43 -13.91 7.49
CA LYS A 33 6.07 -15.03 8.20
C LYS A 33 5.44 -15.20 9.57
N LEU A 34 5.06 -16.42 9.85
CA LEU A 34 4.55 -16.80 11.17
C LEU A 34 5.71 -16.95 12.14
N HIS A 35 5.58 -16.38 13.34
CA HIS A 35 6.53 -16.62 14.42
C HIS A 35 6.37 -18.05 14.95
N GLU A 36 7.47 -18.69 15.33
CA GLU A 36 7.45 -20.05 15.86
C GLU A 36 6.54 -20.21 17.07
N GLU A 37 6.47 -19.19 17.92
CA GLU A 37 5.61 -19.14 19.10
C GLU A 37 4.13 -19.25 18.76
N ASP A 38 3.75 -18.84 17.56
CA ASP A 38 2.36 -18.78 17.10
C ASP A 38 1.95 -19.95 16.20
N LYS A 39 2.89 -20.84 15.84
CA LYS A 39 2.63 -21.93 14.89
C LYS A 39 1.48 -22.84 15.30
N HIS A 40 1.32 -23.10 16.58
CA HIS A 40 0.28 -24.00 17.10
C HIS A 40 -1.10 -23.37 17.25
N ILE A 41 -1.17 -22.04 17.16
CA ILE A 41 -2.43 -21.28 17.26
C ILE A 41 -2.71 -20.45 16.02
N SER A 42 -1.88 -20.59 14.99
CA SER A 42 -2.02 -19.80 13.78
C SER A 42 -3.08 -20.36 12.85
N SER A 43 -3.70 -19.46 12.12
CA SER A 43 -4.60 -19.77 11.03
C SER A 43 -3.89 -19.50 9.70
N THR A 44 -3.91 -20.48 8.80
CA THR A 44 -3.44 -20.33 7.43
C THR A 44 -4.16 -19.17 6.76
N PHE A 45 -5.46 -19.02 7.02
CA PHE A 45 -6.28 -17.93 6.49
C PHE A 45 -5.74 -16.56 6.93
N ALA A 46 -5.40 -16.39 8.21
CA ALA A 46 -4.89 -15.12 8.73
C ALA A 46 -3.53 -14.76 8.11
N GLY A 47 -2.64 -15.75 7.96
CA GLY A 47 -1.34 -15.54 7.29
C GLY A 47 -1.51 -15.08 5.85
N CYS A 48 -2.41 -15.74 5.11
CA CYS A 48 -2.71 -15.36 3.73
C CYS A 48 -3.34 -13.97 3.64
N GLN A 49 -4.21 -13.62 4.59
CA GLN A 49 -4.82 -12.30 4.66
C GLN A 49 -3.76 -11.20 4.89
N TYR A 50 -2.79 -11.44 5.77
CA TYR A 50 -1.70 -10.49 6.02
C TYR A 50 -0.79 -10.37 4.79
N ALA A 51 -0.51 -11.48 4.11
CA ALA A 51 0.28 -11.48 2.88
C ALA A 51 -0.42 -10.67 1.78
N GLU A 52 -1.73 -10.86 1.62
CA GLU A 52 -2.54 -10.10 0.67
C GLU A 52 -2.51 -8.59 0.99
N THR A 53 -2.67 -8.24 2.26
CA THR A 53 -2.60 -6.83 2.71
C THR A 53 -1.25 -6.20 2.37
N ARG A 54 -0.16 -6.94 2.55
CA ARG A 54 1.19 -6.46 2.20
C ARG A 54 1.38 -6.29 0.69
N ALA A 55 0.76 -7.16 -0.11
CA ALA A 55 0.77 -7.00 -1.57
C ALA A 55 0.05 -5.72 -1.98
N ILE A 56 -1.11 -5.45 -1.39
CA ILE A 56 -1.89 -4.22 -1.62
C ILE A 56 -1.09 -2.98 -1.17
N GLU A 57 -0.40 -3.06 -0.04
CA GLU A 57 0.47 -1.99 0.45
C GLU A 57 1.56 -1.67 -0.57
N LYS A 58 2.22 -2.67 -1.12
CA LYS A 58 3.24 -2.47 -2.16
C LYS A 58 2.67 -1.75 -3.39
N TYR A 59 1.46 -2.14 -3.81
CA TYR A 59 0.77 -1.49 -4.92
C TYR A 59 0.48 -0.02 -4.61
N MET A 60 -0.03 0.28 -3.43
CA MET A 60 -0.34 1.65 -3.02
C MET A 60 0.92 2.53 -2.95
N LYS A 61 2.02 1.99 -2.41
CA LYS A 61 3.32 2.69 -2.38
C LYS A 61 3.85 2.95 -3.79
N TYR A 62 3.67 2.00 -4.69
CA TYR A 62 4.06 2.17 -6.09
C TYR A 62 3.27 3.29 -6.76
N ARG A 63 1.95 3.36 -6.52
CA ARG A 63 1.11 4.44 -7.04
C ARG A 63 1.56 5.81 -6.54
N ILE A 64 1.86 5.91 -5.26
CA ILE A 64 2.38 7.15 -4.66
C ILE A 64 3.71 7.55 -5.31
N LYS A 65 4.60 6.59 -5.52
CA LYS A 65 5.89 6.82 -6.19
C LYS A 65 5.71 7.38 -7.59
N LEU A 66 4.82 6.78 -8.40
CA LEU A 66 4.56 7.24 -9.75
C LEU A 66 4.01 8.67 -9.79
N ILE A 67 3.06 8.97 -8.90
CA ILE A 67 2.49 10.31 -8.80
C ILE A 67 3.57 11.31 -8.40
N THR A 68 4.43 10.95 -7.45
CA THR A 68 5.54 11.81 -7.01
C THR A 68 6.51 12.10 -8.17
N GLU A 69 6.82 11.10 -8.99
CA GLU A 69 7.67 11.28 -10.17
C GLU A 69 7.03 12.21 -11.20
N GLN A 70 5.72 12.10 -11.41
CA GLN A 70 4.97 12.99 -12.31
C GLN A 70 4.98 14.43 -11.81
N ILE A 71 4.78 14.64 -10.52
CA ILE A 71 4.85 15.97 -9.89
C ILE A 71 6.24 16.59 -10.09
N THR A 72 7.30 15.80 -9.84
CA THR A 72 8.69 16.25 -10.02
C THR A 72 8.95 16.66 -11.47
N SER A 73 8.47 15.88 -12.44
CA SER A 73 8.60 16.22 -13.87
C SER A 73 7.92 17.55 -14.20
N LEU A 74 6.71 17.75 -13.68
CA LEU A 74 5.97 19.01 -13.91
C LEU A 74 6.63 20.20 -13.23
N GLU A 75 7.17 20.02 -12.04
CA GLU A 75 7.93 21.06 -11.34
C GLU A 75 9.18 21.46 -12.11
N ASN A 76 9.88 20.49 -12.71
CA ASN A 76 11.04 20.73 -13.56
C ASN A 76 10.64 21.51 -14.84
N CYS A 77 9.51 21.15 -15.46
CA CYS A 77 8.97 21.88 -16.60
C CYS A 77 8.65 23.32 -16.20
N LYS A 78 8.07 23.54 -15.02
CA LYS A 78 7.77 24.87 -14.50
C LYS A 78 9.05 25.69 -14.34
N LYS A 79 10.12 25.10 -13.79
CA LYS A 79 11.42 25.78 -13.63
C LYS A 79 12.00 26.19 -14.98
N VAL A 80 11.91 25.32 -16.00
CA VAL A 80 12.36 25.63 -17.35
C VAL A 80 11.60 26.83 -17.93
N LEU A 81 10.28 26.85 -17.75
CA LEU A 81 9.44 27.98 -18.21
C LEU A 81 9.80 29.28 -17.49
N MET A 82 10.05 29.23 -16.18
CA MET A 82 10.43 30.42 -15.38
C MET A 82 11.76 31.02 -15.83
N ASN A 83 12.65 30.25 -16.43
CA ASN A 83 13.95 30.71 -16.92
C ASN A 83 13.90 31.29 -18.33
N LYS A 84 12.74 31.25 -19.01
CA LYS A 84 12.58 31.86 -20.32
C LYS A 84 12.42 33.38 -20.21
N LYS A 85 12.97 34.12 -21.21
CA LYS A 85 12.89 35.58 -21.26
C LYS A 85 11.45 36.09 -21.29
N ASP A 86 10.55 35.32 -21.90
CA ASP A 86 9.14 35.68 -22.08
C ASP A 86 8.23 35.08 -21.02
N TYR A 87 8.77 34.76 -19.84
CA TYR A 87 7.99 34.15 -18.78
C TYR A 87 6.86 35.04 -18.30
N GLU A 88 5.64 34.50 -18.39
CA GLU A 88 4.44 35.13 -17.85
C GLU A 88 3.83 34.21 -16.79
N HIS A 89 3.70 34.71 -15.55
CA HIS A 89 3.15 33.95 -14.45
C HIS A 89 1.74 33.41 -14.73
N ASN A 90 0.93 34.15 -15.46
CA ASN A 90 -0.45 33.80 -15.78
C ASN A 90 -0.63 33.22 -17.18
N SER A 91 0.43 32.81 -17.85
CA SER A 91 0.32 32.15 -19.15
C SER A 91 -0.55 30.90 -19.06
N VAL A 92 -1.19 30.51 -20.17
CA VAL A 92 -2.01 29.27 -20.24
C VAL A 92 -1.18 28.05 -19.85
N GLU A 93 0.06 27.97 -20.36
CA GLU A 93 0.98 26.87 -20.05
C GLU A 93 1.25 26.76 -18.55
N ASN A 94 1.57 27.87 -17.92
CA ASN A 94 1.89 27.91 -16.49
C ASN A 94 0.67 27.57 -15.63
N ARG A 95 -0.51 28.10 -15.98
CA ARG A 95 -1.76 27.76 -15.29
C ARG A 95 -2.10 26.29 -15.42
N THR A 96 -1.88 25.70 -16.61
CA THR A 96 -2.12 24.27 -16.85
C THR A 96 -1.21 23.41 -15.99
N ILE A 97 0.09 23.74 -15.94
CA ILE A 97 1.07 23.00 -15.13
C ILE A 97 0.70 23.08 -13.64
N ARG A 98 0.37 24.28 -13.13
CA ARG A 98 -0.02 24.46 -11.73
C ARG A 98 -1.27 23.63 -11.37
N LYS A 99 -2.25 23.63 -12.27
CA LYS A 99 -3.49 22.85 -12.09
C LYS A 99 -3.18 21.35 -12.05
N GLN A 100 -2.34 20.87 -12.95
CA GLN A 100 -1.95 19.45 -12.99
C GLN A 100 -1.21 19.06 -11.71
N ILE A 101 -0.28 19.87 -11.23
CA ILE A 101 0.45 19.64 -9.97
C ILE A 101 -0.53 19.58 -8.80
N TYR A 102 -1.48 20.51 -8.75
CA TYR A 102 -2.51 20.53 -7.70
C TYR A 102 -3.34 19.23 -7.69
N LEU A 103 -3.81 18.79 -8.86
CA LEU A 103 -4.60 17.56 -8.99
C LEU A 103 -3.79 16.32 -8.60
N LEU A 104 -2.52 16.26 -9.00
CA LEU A 104 -1.64 15.16 -8.65
C LEU A 104 -1.34 15.11 -7.15
N ASN A 105 -1.14 16.25 -6.51
CA ASN A 105 -0.97 16.34 -5.07
C ASN A 105 -2.21 15.86 -4.32
N LYS A 106 -3.39 16.19 -4.84
CA LYS A 106 -4.65 15.72 -4.29
C LYS A 106 -4.76 14.19 -4.40
N GLN A 107 -4.44 13.63 -5.56
CA GLN A 107 -4.40 12.18 -5.76
C GLN A 107 -3.39 11.51 -4.83
N LYS A 108 -2.21 12.09 -4.68
CA LYS A 108 -1.17 11.59 -3.78
C LYS A 108 -1.66 11.53 -2.34
N THR A 109 -2.34 12.58 -1.88
CA THR A 109 -2.93 12.63 -0.54
C THR A 109 -3.97 11.54 -0.36
N ASP A 110 -4.85 11.34 -1.34
CA ASP A 110 -5.86 10.27 -1.31
C ASP A 110 -5.22 8.89 -1.19
N TRP A 111 -4.15 8.62 -1.94
CA TRP A 111 -3.44 7.34 -1.86
C TRP A 111 -2.76 7.14 -0.51
N LYS A 112 -2.17 8.20 0.05
CA LYS A 112 -1.56 8.15 1.40
C LYS A 112 -2.60 7.87 2.48
N GLU A 113 -3.79 8.46 2.36
CA GLU A 113 -4.89 8.19 3.28
C GLU A 113 -5.37 6.75 3.20
N ARG A 114 -5.48 6.22 1.97
CA ARG A 114 -5.82 4.81 1.75
C ARG A 114 -4.78 3.88 2.35
N LEU A 115 -3.50 4.19 2.19
CA LEU A 115 -2.41 3.42 2.76
C LEU A 115 -2.45 3.44 4.29
N SER A 116 -2.66 4.60 4.89
CA SER A 116 -2.81 4.73 6.36
C SER A 116 -4.01 3.94 6.88
N SER A 117 -5.13 3.99 6.16
CA SER A 117 -6.33 3.21 6.51
C SER A 117 -6.07 1.71 6.43
N LEU A 118 -5.32 1.27 5.42
CA LEU A 118 -4.93 -0.14 5.27
C LEU A 118 -4.06 -0.60 6.44
N HIS A 119 -3.06 0.21 6.81
CA HIS A 119 -2.18 -0.08 7.95
C HIS A 119 -2.97 -0.15 9.25
N PHE A 120 -3.88 0.79 9.47
CA PHE A 120 -4.74 0.80 10.65
C PHE A 120 -5.60 -0.46 10.73
N LYS A 121 -6.23 -0.86 9.61
CA LYS A 121 -7.04 -2.08 9.55
C LYS A 121 -6.21 -3.33 9.83
N LEU A 122 -4.98 -3.38 9.32
CA LEU A 122 -4.08 -4.50 9.56
C LEU A 122 -3.71 -4.58 11.04
N LEU A 123 -3.31 -3.47 11.66
CA LEU A 123 -2.97 -3.42 13.09
C LEU A 123 -4.15 -3.80 13.97
N ASP A 124 -5.35 -3.29 13.66
CA ASP A 124 -6.58 -3.62 14.37
C ASP A 124 -6.88 -5.12 14.29
N SER A 125 -6.72 -5.70 13.11
CA SER A 125 -6.91 -7.13 12.87
C SER A 125 -5.93 -7.98 13.67
N MET A 126 -4.66 -7.57 13.70
CA MET A 126 -3.60 -8.25 14.48
C MET A 126 -3.89 -8.19 15.98
N GLU A 127 -4.31 -7.03 16.48
CA GLU A 127 -4.67 -6.83 17.88
C GLU A 127 -5.85 -7.71 18.30
N LYS A 128 -6.90 -7.74 17.50
CA LYS A 128 -8.08 -8.58 17.75
C LYS A 128 -7.72 -10.05 17.79
N ARG A 129 -6.83 -10.49 16.88
CA ARG A 129 -6.34 -11.85 16.85
C ARG A 129 -5.54 -12.20 18.12
N GLU A 130 -4.67 -11.30 18.56
CA GLU A 130 -3.89 -11.46 19.78
C GLU A 130 -4.81 -11.61 21.01
N GLN A 131 -5.85 -10.77 21.09
CA GLN A 131 -6.85 -10.87 22.15
C GLN A 131 -7.57 -12.20 22.14
N LEU A 132 -7.93 -12.73 20.97
CA LEU A 132 -8.56 -14.05 20.84
C LEU A 132 -7.61 -15.16 21.29
N ILE A 133 -6.35 -15.11 20.93
CA ILE A 133 -5.34 -16.07 21.34
C ILE A 133 -5.20 -16.07 22.85
N ASN A 134 -5.12 -14.91 23.49
CA ASN A 134 -5.03 -14.76 24.94
C ASN A 134 -6.26 -15.34 25.66
N LYS A 135 -7.46 -15.13 25.12
CA LYS A 135 -8.68 -15.72 25.65
C LYS A 135 -8.69 -17.24 25.55
N MET A 136 -8.22 -17.78 24.45
CA MET A 136 -8.12 -19.23 24.24
C MET A 136 -7.12 -19.84 25.21
N GLN A 137 -5.97 -19.21 25.46
CA GLN A 137 -4.97 -19.67 26.41
C GLN A 137 -5.52 -19.68 27.84
N LYS A 138 -6.24 -18.63 28.26
CA LYS A 138 -6.89 -18.56 29.58
C LYS A 138 -7.91 -19.67 29.77
N LYS A 139 -8.66 -20.05 28.74
CA LYS A 139 -9.60 -21.17 28.81
C LYS A 139 -8.90 -22.52 28.89
N GLY A 140 -7.70 -22.65 28.32
CA GLY A 140 -6.91 -23.86 28.36
C GLY A 140 -6.23 -24.13 29.72
N ASP A 141 -6.06 -23.09 30.54
CA ASP A 141 -5.37 -23.16 31.84
C ASP A 141 -6.28 -23.60 33.02
N LYS A 142 -7.50 -24.03 32.74
CA LYS A 142 -8.43 -24.51 33.78
C LYS A 142 -8.21 -25.97 34.13
#